data_c5d84cae20c3fe5c5afb1a0f9891e442
#
_entry.id   c5d84cae20c3fe5c5afb1a0f9891e442
#
_cell.length_a   1.000
_cell.length_b   1.000
_cell.length_c   1.000
_cell.angle_alpha   90.00
_cell.angle_beta   90.00
_cell.angle_gamma   90.00
#
_symmetry.space_group_name_H-M   'P 1'
#
loop_
_entity.id
_entity.type
_entity.pdbx_description
1 polymer ?
#
loop_
_entity_poly.entity_id
_entity_poly.type
_entity_poly.pdbx_seq_one_letter_code
_entity_poly.pdbx_strand_id
1 'polypeptide(L)'
;APQPHIFYGFLPRKEGQQKAFFQEKVAYPETQIFYESPHRVKATLENMFAVYGDRPVVLVRELTKIYEEYTRGSISELVAFLEENPLKGECLLIVEGAKEEELDLEEVDLIQEIDTLVQEGMKKNQAIKQVAKQYGLQKSELYARYHQE
;
A
#
# COMPACT_ATOMS: atom_id res chain seq x y z
N ALA A 1 -16.43 -7.15 -4.99
CA ALA A 1 -16.71 -5.87 -5.62
C ALA A 1 -15.46 -5.25 -6.17
N PRO A 2 -15.49 -4.61 -7.34
CA PRO A 2 -14.31 -3.94 -7.84
C PRO A 2 -13.93 -2.80 -6.91
N GLN A 3 -12.67 -2.79 -6.51
CA GLN A 3 -12.15 -1.71 -5.69
C GLN A 3 -12.16 -0.39 -6.48
N PRO A 4 -12.47 0.74 -5.85
CA PRO A 4 -12.32 2.03 -6.52
C PRO A 4 -10.90 2.17 -7.04
N HIS A 5 -10.75 2.78 -8.20
CA HIS A 5 -9.43 2.99 -8.79
C HIS A 5 -9.29 4.42 -9.28
N ILE A 6 -8.04 4.90 -9.31
CA ILE A 6 -7.71 6.21 -9.82
C ILE A 6 -6.70 6.05 -10.96
N PHE A 7 -7.02 6.63 -12.09
CA PHE A 7 -6.12 6.64 -13.23
C PHE A 7 -5.30 7.93 -13.22
N TYR A 8 -3.98 7.80 -13.10
CA TYR A 8 -3.08 8.94 -13.03
C TYR A 8 -2.38 9.28 -14.34
N GLY A 9 -2.36 8.32 -15.30
CA GLY A 9 -1.63 8.49 -16.54
C GLY A 9 -0.12 8.33 -16.35
N PHE A 10 0.67 9.18 -17.00
CA PHE A 10 2.13 9.11 -16.90
C PHE A 10 2.64 9.78 -15.63
N LEU A 11 3.65 9.16 -15.05
CA LEU A 11 4.33 9.67 -13.87
C LEU A 11 5.37 10.73 -14.24
N PRO A 12 5.79 11.57 -13.27
CA PRO A 12 6.95 12.42 -13.47
C PRO A 12 8.17 11.61 -13.83
N ARG A 13 9.09 12.20 -14.60
CA ARG A 13 10.28 11.50 -15.08
C ARG A 13 11.42 11.45 -14.08
N LYS A 14 11.54 12.46 -13.23
CA LYS A 14 12.64 12.56 -12.28
C LYS A 14 12.35 11.69 -11.05
N GLU A 15 13.37 10.98 -10.59
CA GLU A 15 13.29 10.07 -9.47
C GLU A 15 12.71 10.74 -8.20
N GLY A 16 13.23 11.92 -7.85
CA GLY A 16 12.75 12.63 -6.66
C GLY A 16 11.30 13.03 -6.77
N GLN A 17 10.86 13.44 -7.94
CA GLN A 17 9.47 13.81 -8.17
C GLN A 17 8.55 12.59 -8.15
N GLN A 18 9.00 11.45 -8.67
CA GLN A 18 8.25 10.20 -8.59
C GLN A 18 8.06 9.76 -7.14
N LYS A 19 9.14 9.77 -6.38
CA LYS A 19 9.08 9.38 -4.96
C LYS A 19 8.18 10.30 -4.15
N ALA A 20 8.23 11.61 -4.41
CA ALA A 20 7.35 12.57 -3.76
C ALA A 20 5.89 12.29 -4.10
N PHE A 21 5.59 11.97 -5.36
CA PHE A 21 4.26 11.60 -5.80
C PHE A 21 3.75 10.36 -5.04
N PHE A 22 4.58 9.32 -4.94
CA PHE A 22 4.22 8.10 -4.23
C PHE A 22 4.05 8.34 -2.74
N GLN A 23 4.90 9.16 -2.13
CA GLN A 23 4.79 9.50 -0.70
C GLN A 23 3.46 10.17 -0.38
N GLU A 24 2.98 11.01 -1.27
CA GLU A 24 1.67 11.66 -1.10
C GLU A 24 0.53 10.65 -1.15
N LYS A 25 0.67 9.57 -1.92
CA LYS A 25 -0.40 8.61 -2.20
C LYS A 25 -0.24 7.25 -1.53
N VAL A 26 0.76 7.10 -0.67
CA VAL A 26 1.07 5.81 -0.05
C VAL A 26 -0.09 5.24 0.77
N ALA A 27 -0.89 6.10 1.38
CA ALA A 27 -2.01 5.67 2.24
C ALA A 27 -3.35 5.57 1.50
N TYR A 28 -3.40 5.91 0.22
CA TYR A 28 -4.65 5.88 -0.52
C TYR A 28 -5.15 4.44 -0.69
N PRO A 29 -6.41 4.15 -0.33
CA PRO A 29 -6.94 2.79 -0.43
C PRO A 29 -7.33 2.39 -1.85
N GLU A 30 -7.44 3.35 -2.77
CA GLU A 30 -7.83 3.08 -4.14
C GLU A 30 -6.71 2.40 -4.91
N THR A 31 -7.08 1.58 -5.88
CA THR A 31 -6.15 1.03 -6.85
C THR A 31 -5.64 2.16 -7.75
N GLN A 32 -4.34 2.18 -7.98
CA GLN A 32 -3.68 3.25 -8.75
C GLN A 32 -3.24 2.70 -10.09
N ILE A 33 -3.53 3.43 -11.17
CA ILE A 33 -3.23 3.00 -12.52
C ILE A 33 -2.33 4.03 -13.20
N PHE A 34 -1.20 3.55 -13.72
CA PHE A 34 -0.19 4.40 -14.38
C PHE A 34 0.17 3.85 -15.74
N TYR A 35 0.40 4.75 -16.70
CA TYR A 35 1.11 4.41 -17.92
C TYR A 35 2.61 4.54 -17.69
N GLU A 36 3.39 3.66 -18.33
CA GLU A 36 4.83 3.75 -18.27
C GLU A 36 5.45 3.23 -19.56
N SER A 37 6.61 3.78 -19.92
CA SER A 37 7.36 3.29 -21.07
C SER A 37 8.18 2.07 -20.68
N PRO A 38 8.44 1.15 -21.63
CA PRO A 38 9.14 -0.09 -21.32
C PRO A 38 10.56 0.13 -20.80
N HIS A 39 11.24 1.23 -21.16
CA HIS A 39 12.59 1.51 -20.67
C HIS A 39 12.60 2.03 -19.24
N ARG A 40 11.47 2.51 -18.73
CA ARG A 40 11.38 3.15 -17.41
C ARG A 40 10.65 2.32 -16.39
N VAL A 41 9.89 1.33 -16.81
CA VAL A 41 8.99 0.60 -15.93
C VAL A 41 9.74 -0.03 -14.76
N LYS A 42 10.93 -0.57 -14.99
CA LYS A 42 11.74 -1.16 -13.93
C LYS A 42 12.17 -0.11 -12.90
N ALA A 43 12.72 1.02 -13.38
CA ALA A 43 13.14 2.10 -12.48
C ALA A 43 11.96 2.69 -11.72
N THR A 44 10.81 2.83 -12.38
CA THR A 44 9.58 3.29 -11.73
C THR A 44 9.13 2.33 -10.62
N LEU A 45 9.19 1.03 -10.86
CA LEU A 45 8.86 0.03 -9.85
C LEU A 45 9.85 0.05 -8.68
N GLU A 46 11.13 0.27 -8.95
CA GLU A 46 12.13 0.41 -7.88
C GLU A 46 11.86 1.63 -7.01
N ASN A 47 11.50 2.77 -7.61
CA ASN A 47 11.14 3.97 -6.88
C ASN A 47 9.84 3.76 -6.08
N MET A 48 8.88 3.06 -6.67
CA MET A 48 7.63 2.71 -6.00
C MET A 48 7.89 1.80 -4.80
N PHE A 49 8.74 0.80 -4.96
CA PHE A 49 9.13 -0.10 -3.87
C PHE A 49 9.72 0.66 -2.68
N ALA A 50 10.57 1.65 -2.96
CA ALA A 50 11.19 2.45 -1.91
C ALA A 50 10.18 3.20 -1.03
N VAL A 51 9.00 3.53 -1.58
CA VAL A 51 7.97 4.29 -0.86
C VAL A 51 6.83 3.41 -0.39
N TYR A 52 6.31 2.55 -1.28
CA TYR A 52 5.12 1.73 -1.02
C TYR A 52 5.44 0.41 -0.32
N GLY A 53 6.69 -0.04 -0.38
CA GLY A 53 7.04 -1.39 0.01
C GLY A 53 6.59 -2.39 -1.05
N ASP A 54 6.40 -3.63 -0.66
CA ASP A 54 6.16 -4.72 -1.61
C ASP A 54 4.67 -4.98 -1.81
N ARG A 55 4.01 -4.11 -2.53
CA ARG A 55 2.59 -4.22 -2.84
C ARG A 55 2.34 -5.11 -4.04
N PRO A 56 1.15 -5.73 -4.12
CA PRO A 56 0.72 -6.40 -5.33
C PRO A 56 0.55 -5.41 -6.49
N VAL A 57 1.00 -5.80 -7.65
CA VAL A 57 0.92 -4.99 -8.86
C VAL A 57 0.67 -5.90 -10.05
N VAL A 58 -0.03 -5.39 -11.04
CA VAL A 58 -0.24 -6.06 -12.31
C VAL A 58 0.42 -5.23 -13.41
N LEU A 59 1.31 -5.85 -14.15
CA LEU A 59 1.92 -5.24 -15.32
C LEU A 59 1.14 -5.70 -16.56
N VAL A 60 0.53 -4.76 -17.24
CA VAL A 60 -0.21 -5.04 -18.47
C VAL A 60 0.62 -4.57 -19.63
N ARG A 61 0.93 -5.46 -20.54
CA ARG A 61 1.71 -5.15 -21.74
C ARG A 61 0.83 -5.37 -22.97
N GLU A 62 0.72 -4.37 -23.82
CA GLU A 62 0.03 -4.47 -25.09
C GLU A 62 0.99 -4.96 -26.14
N LEU A 63 0.79 -6.18 -26.64
CA LEU A 63 1.63 -6.78 -27.68
C LEU A 63 1.10 -6.45 -29.08
N THR A 64 -0.22 -6.44 -29.24
CA THR A 64 -0.91 -6.01 -30.45
C THR A 64 -2.23 -5.37 -30.02
N LYS A 65 -2.98 -4.80 -30.96
CA LYS A 65 -4.29 -4.21 -30.68
C LYS A 65 -5.31 -5.19 -30.07
N ILE A 66 -5.07 -6.49 -30.24
CA ILE A 66 -6.00 -7.54 -29.81
C ILE A 66 -5.36 -8.54 -28.86
N TYR A 67 -4.09 -8.33 -28.49
CA TYR A 67 -3.38 -9.24 -27.59
C TYR A 67 -2.70 -8.46 -26.48
N GLU A 68 -3.09 -8.74 -25.24
CA GLU A 68 -2.50 -8.16 -24.04
C GLU A 68 -1.93 -9.27 -23.18
N GLU A 69 -0.84 -8.98 -22.48
CA GLU A 69 -0.21 -9.88 -21.54
C GLU A 69 -0.25 -9.27 -20.15
N TYR A 70 -0.69 -10.06 -19.18
CA TYR A 70 -0.79 -9.64 -17.78
C TYR A 70 0.24 -10.41 -16.95
N THR A 71 1.10 -9.68 -16.25
CA THR A 71 2.05 -10.28 -15.31
C THR A 71 1.72 -9.76 -13.92
N ARG A 72 1.37 -10.69 -13.03
CA ARG A 72 0.95 -10.37 -11.65
C ARG A 72 2.04 -10.77 -10.68
N GLY A 73 2.19 -9.99 -9.63
CA GLY A 73 3.13 -10.27 -8.56
C GLY A 73 3.27 -9.09 -7.64
N SER A 74 4.20 -9.20 -6.70
CA SER A 74 4.60 -8.06 -5.90
C SER A 74 5.55 -7.16 -6.69
N ILE A 75 5.75 -5.94 -6.20
CA ILE A 75 6.66 -5.00 -6.89
C ILE A 75 8.06 -5.63 -7.04
N SER A 76 8.60 -6.24 -5.99
CA SER A 76 9.93 -6.85 -6.04
C SER A 76 10.00 -8.02 -7.02
N GLU A 77 8.93 -8.82 -7.10
CA GLU A 77 8.86 -9.93 -8.06
C GLU A 77 8.88 -9.41 -9.50
N LEU A 78 8.16 -8.31 -9.78
CA LEU A 78 8.13 -7.73 -11.11
C LEU A 78 9.47 -7.07 -11.49
N VAL A 79 10.16 -6.47 -10.54
CA VAL A 79 11.50 -5.92 -10.79
C VAL A 79 12.43 -7.05 -11.21
N ALA A 80 12.43 -8.15 -10.50
CA ALA A 80 13.26 -9.32 -10.84
C ALA A 80 12.86 -9.89 -12.20
N PHE A 81 11.57 -9.99 -12.49
CA PHE A 81 11.06 -10.46 -13.77
C PHE A 81 11.55 -9.60 -14.92
N LEU A 82 11.54 -8.27 -14.75
CA LEU A 82 11.95 -7.33 -15.79
C LEU A 82 13.46 -7.33 -16.06
N GLU A 83 14.26 -7.71 -15.06
CA GLU A 83 15.70 -7.86 -15.27
C GLU A 83 16.02 -8.94 -16.29
N GLU A 84 15.25 -10.02 -16.29
CA GLU A 84 15.45 -11.15 -17.20
C GLU A 84 14.58 -11.06 -18.47
N ASN A 85 13.52 -10.23 -18.41
CA ASN A 85 12.55 -10.13 -19.51
C ASN A 85 12.30 -8.67 -19.88
N PRO A 86 13.24 -8.02 -20.60
CA PRO A 86 13.04 -6.62 -21.01
C PRO A 86 11.77 -6.48 -21.85
N LEU A 87 11.00 -5.45 -21.57
CA LEU A 87 9.74 -5.20 -22.26
C LEU A 87 9.95 -4.42 -23.57
N LYS A 88 9.03 -4.66 -24.49
CA LYS A 88 8.86 -3.84 -25.70
C LYS A 88 7.41 -3.39 -25.74
N GLY A 89 7.17 -2.16 -26.22
CA GLY A 89 5.84 -1.60 -26.31
C GLY A 89 5.38 -0.93 -25.02
N GLU A 90 4.22 -0.30 -25.08
CA GLU A 90 3.67 0.42 -23.95
C GLU A 90 3.17 -0.53 -22.86
N CYS A 91 3.28 -0.10 -21.63
CA CYS A 91 2.80 -0.88 -20.52
C CYS A 91 1.97 -0.02 -19.57
N LEU A 92 1.14 -0.72 -18.80
CA LEU A 92 0.25 -0.16 -17.80
C LEU A 92 0.54 -0.85 -16.48
N LEU A 93 0.66 -0.06 -15.41
CA LEU A 93 0.83 -0.59 -14.06
C LEU A 93 -0.47 -0.41 -13.30
N ILE A 94 -0.97 -1.49 -12.73
CA ILE A 94 -2.14 -1.47 -11.85
C ILE A 94 -1.65 -1.84 -10.45
N VAL A 95 -1.60 -0.86 -9.56
CA VAL A 95 -1.03 -1.00 -8.23
C VAL A 95 -2.15 -1.06 -7.20
N GLU A 96 -2.14 -2.10 -6.39
CA GLU A 96 -3.13 -2.23 -5.32
C GLU A 96 -2.96 -1.12 -4.30
N GLY A 97 -4.07 -0.56 -3.82
CA GLY A 97 -4.04 0.49 -2.82
C GLY A 97 -3.61 -0.01 -1.45
N ALA A 98 -3.48 0.90 -0.50
CA ALA A 98 -3.14 0.56 0.87
C ALA A 98 -4.20 -0.34 1.49
N LYS A 99 -3.77 -1.38 2.19
CA LYS A 99 -4.67 -2.32 2.85
C LYS A 99 -4.94 -1.89 4.28
N GLU A 100 -6.16 -2.13 4.74
CA GLU A 100 -6.51 -1.93 6.15
C GLU A 100 -5.66 -2.81 7.08
N GLU A 101 -5.09 -3.90 6.56
CA GLU A 101 -4.23 -4.81 7.32
C GLU A 101 -2.94 -4.14 7.82
N GLU A 102 -2.52 -3.04 7.22
CA GLU A 102 -1.41 -2.24 7.76
C GLU A 102 -1.76 -1.66 9.14
N LEU A 103 -3.05 -1.61 9.47
CA LEU A 103 -3.51 -1.23 10.80
C LEU A 103 -3.16 -2.27 11.88
N ASP A 104 -2.84 -3.52 11.50
CA ASP A 104 -2.46 -4.56 12.45
C ASP A 104 -1.16 -4.24 13.18
N LEU A 105 -0.24 -3.53 12.56
CA LEU A 105 0.98 -3.05 13.20
C LEU A 105 0.67 -2.00 14.27
N GLU A 106 -0.42 -1.27 14.10
CA GLU A 106 -0.89 -0.29 15.08
C GLU A 106 -1.54 -0.94 16.30
N GLU A 107 -1.98 -2.19 16.21
CA GLU A 107 -2.58 -2.90 17.34
C GLU A 107 -1.61 -3.05 18.52
N VAL A 108 -0.35 -3.34 18.23
CA VAL A 108 0.68 -3.45 19.27
C VAL A 108 0.85 -2.10 19.96
N ASP A 109 0.85 -1.03 19.17
CA ASP A 109 0.96 0.33 19.71
C ASP A 109 -0.29 0.73 20.50
N LEU A 110 -1.49 0.27 20.09
CA LEU A 110 -2.73 0.55 20.81
C LEU A 110 -2.75 -0.08 22.20
N ILE A 111 -2.30 -1.32 22.31
CA ILE A 111 -2.20 -2.00 23.61
C ILE A 111 -1.21 -1.26 24.50
N GLN A 112 -0.10 -0.83 23.94
CA GLN A 112 0.92 -0.07 24.66
C GLN A 112 0.37 1.29 25.13
N GLU A 113 -0.41 1.96 24.30
CA GLU A 113 -1.06 3.23 24.67
C GLU A 113 -2.04 3.02 25.83
N ILE A 114 -2.81 1.92 25.82
CA ILE A 114 -3.71 1.59 26.92
C ILE A 114 -2.91 1.38 28.20
N ASP A 115 -1.84 0.60 28.13
CA ASP A 115 -0.98 0.34 29.29
C ASP A 115 -0.37 1.63 29.86
N THR A 116 0.06 2.54 28.98
CA THR A 116 0.60 3.84 29.39
C THR A 116 -0.44 4.64 30.19
N LEU A 117 -1.68 4.70 29.69
CA LEU A 117 -2.76 5.42 30.37
C LEU A 117 -3.11 4.79 31.72
N VAL A 118 -3.08 3.47 31.80
CA VAL A 118 -3.32 2.75 33.07
C VAL A 118 -2.21 3.06 34.06
N GLN A 119 -0.96 3.10 33.62
CA GLN A 119 0.18 3.44 34.47
C GLN A 119 0.10 4.89 34.96
N GLU A 120 -0.51 5.78 34.20
CA GLU A 120 -0.73 7.18 34.59
C GLU A 120 -1.90 7.34 35.58
N GLY A 121 -2.57 6.26 35.94
CA GLY A 121 -3.64 6.29 36.94
C GLY A 121 -5.05 6.16 36.38
N MET A 122 -5.19 6.03 35.06
CA MET A 122 -6.51 5.87 34.46
C MET A 122 -7.02 4.45 34.67
N LYS A 123 -8.31 4.31 34.90
CA LYS A 123 -8.94 2.98 35.02
C LYS A 123 -8.89 2.28 33.67
N LYS A 124 -8.65 0.96 33.69
CA LYS A 124 -8.49 0.13 32.52
C LYS A 124 -9.62 0.31 31.50
N ASN A 125 -10.87 0.25 31.95
CA ASN A 125 -12.03 0.41 31.07
C ASN A 125 -12.09 1.80 30.43
N GLN A 126 -11.70 2.83 31.16
CA GLN A 126 -11.65 4.20 30.63
C GLN A 126 -10.53 4.36 29.61
N ALA A 127 -9.37 3.76 29.85
CA ALA A 127 -8.24 3.79 28.92
C ALA A 127 -8.62 3.12 27.60
N ILE A 128 -9.25 1.95 27.67
CA ILE A 128 -9.70 1.22 26.48
C ILE A 128 -10.72 2.05 25.69
N LYS A 129 -11.68 2.66 26.40
CA LYS A 129 -12.69 3.51 25.77
C LYS A 129 -12.09 4.71 25.08
N GLN A 130 -11.11 5.35 25.71
CA GLN A 130 -10.45 6.53 25.15
C GLN A 130 -9.67 6.18 23.89
N VAL A 131 -8.89 5.10 23.91
CA VAL A 131 -8.11 4.66 22.76
C VAL A 131 -9.04 4.23 21.63
N ALA A 132 -10.09 3.47 21.93
CA ALA A 132 -11.07 3.05 20.92
C ALA A 132 -11.70 4.27 20.22
N LYS A 133 -12.08 5.29 20.98
CA LYS A 133 -12.67 6.52 20.43
C LYS A 133 -11.68 7.27 19.56
N GLN A 134 -10.43 7.36 20.00
CA GLN A 134 -9.38 8.10 19.27
C GLN A 134 -9.11 7.50 17.89
N TYR A 135 -9.16 6.17 17.76
CA TYR A 135 -8.86 5.46 16.53
C TYR A 135 -10.09 4.95 15.78
N GLY A 136 -11.30 5.32 16.25
CA GLY A 136 -12.54 4.91 15.57
C GLY A 136 -12.84 3.42 15.66
N LEU A 137 -12.40 2.75 16.71
CA LEU A 137 -12.59 1.32 16.91
C LEU A 137 -13.76 1.04 17.87
N GLN A 138 -14.27 -0.19 17.84
CA GLN A 138 -15.28 -0.62 18.81
C GLN A 138 -14.62 -1.00 20.13
N LYS A 139 -15.16 -0.48 21.22
CA LYS A 139 -14.66 -0.73 22.57
C LYS A 139 -14.61 -2.22 22.91
N SER A 140 -15.66 -2.96 22.56
CA SER A 140 -15.75 -4.40 22.86
C SER A 140 -14.64 -5.21 22.16
N GLU A 141 -14.33 -4.85 20.94
CA GLU A 141 -13.29 -5.52 20.16
C GLU A 141 -11.90 -5.25 20.72
N LEU A 142 -11.63 -4.00 21.07
CA LEU A 142 -10.34 -3.62 21.66
C LEU A 142 -10.19 -4.22 23.07
N TYR A 143 -11.28 -4.28 23.84
CA TYR A 143 -11.28 -4.89 25.16
C TYR A 143 -10.90 -6.37 25.08
N ALA A 144 -11.49 -7.09 24.13
CA ALA A 144 -11.20 -8.51 23.94
C ALA A 144 -9.73 -8.74 23.60
N ARG A 145 -9.16 -7.92 22.73
CA ARG A 145 -7.75 -8.02 22.35
C ARG A 145 -6.80 -7.71 23.49
N TYR A 146 -7.13 -6.71 24.27
CA TYR A 146 -6.30 -6.33 25.42
C TYR A 146 -6.21 -7.44 26.45
N HIS A 147 -7.29 -8.21 26.64
CA HIS A 147 -7.35 -9.27 27.61
C HIS A 147 -6.85 -10.63 27.12
N GLN A 148 -6.47 -10.74 25.85
CA GLN A 148 -5.92 -11.98 25.29
C GLN A 148 -4.43 -12.19 25.59
N GLU A 149 -3.76 -11.22 26.17
CA GLU A 149 -2.36 -11.35 26.55
C GLU A 149 -2.20 -11.77 28.01
#